data_7fb77f3009ba3c7dfc43b4b094bcc6f5
#
_entry.id   7fb77f3009ba3c7dfc43b4b094bcc6f5
#
_cell.length_a   1.000
_cell.length_b   1.000
_cell.length_c   1.000
_cell.angle_alpha   90.00
_cell.angle_beta   90.00
_cell.angle_gamma   90.00
#
_symmetry.space_group_name_H-M   'P 1'
#
loop_
_entity.id
_entity.type
_entity.pdbx_description
1 polymer ?
#
loop_
_entity_poly.entity_id
_entity_poly.type
_entity_poly.pdbx_seq_one_letter_code
_entity_poly.pdbx_strand_id
1 'polypeptide(L)'
;MRAFVLDGYGAIADHVRLAEIADPVPGPDDVLIEIHAASLNPIDFKLVRGDLKRVSKYQLPRPFGFDAAGIVLSAGARAIRFKPGDAVYARASRETIGTFAEKIALPQEFVALKPAAISHAEAAALPLVGLTTLQGFARVKAQAGQRILIHAGAGGIGTFAIQYARHLGLDVTTTTSSKNVDFVKSLGADRVIAYDRGNYLEQGGDYDIVYDTLGGAFTVDAFKVVKRGGVVISLSGPPDRDFARREGAGWLVRVAVWLMSRKVYAASAEAGATYCWFFTEPNGDQLREIAGLVDGGAIKPVIDREFAFEQLPAALSYLEGGRARGKVVLKVR
;
A
#
# COMPACT_ATOMS: atom_id res chain seq x y z
N MET A 1 25.49 5.73 -8.10
CA MET A 1 24.13 6.23 -8.40
C MET A 1 23.65 7.16 -7.31
N ARG A 2 22.77 8.10 -7.68
CA ARG A 2 22.09 8.93 -6.67
C ARG A 2 20.96 8.15 -6.02
N ALA A 3 20.85 8.27 -4.68
CA ALA A 3 19.76 7.68 -3.92
C ALA A 3 19.46 8.54 -2.68
N PHE A 4 18.21 8.57 -2.29
CA PHE A 4 17.86 9.07 -0.97
C PHE A 4 18.11 7.99 0.08
N VAL A 5 18.86 8.33 1.09
CA VAL A 5 19.21 7.46 2.21
C VAL A 5 18.56 7.95 3.50
N LEU A 6 18.07 7.00 4.28
CA LEU A 6 17.69 7.19 5.67
C LEU A 6 18.93 6.92 6.53
N ASP A 7 19.36 7.91 7.32
CA ASP A 7 20.58 7.80 8.15
C ASP A 7 20.28 7.76 9.66
N GLY A 8 19.06 8.01 10.03
CA GLY A 8 18.57 7.97 11.40
C GLY A 8 17.04 7.93 11.42
N TYR A 9 16.46 8.10 12.59
CA TYR A 9 15.01 8.14 12.76
C TYR A 9 14.59 9.42 13.44
N GLY A 10 13.59 10.11 12.90
CA GLY A 10 13.09 11.38 13.43
C GLY A 10 12.36 12.20 12.38
N ALA A 11 12.64 13.48 12.34
CA ALA A 11 12.03 14.36 11.34
C ALA A 11 12.61 14.10 9.94
N ILE A 12 11.77 14.24 8.92
CA ILE A 12 12.14 13.99 7.52
C ILE A 12 13.34 14.85 7.11
N ALA A 13 13.32 16.13 7.48
CA ALA A 13 14.36 17.08 7.12
C ALA A 13 15.76 16.72 7.70
N ASP A 14 15.79 16.01 8.82
CA ASP A 14 17.03 15.69 9.54
C ASP A 14 17.67 14.39 9.05
N HIS A 15 16.86 13.44 8.55
CA HIS A 15 17.28 12.06 8.34
C HIS A 15 17.11 11.54 6.93
N VAL A 16 16.53 12.32 6.01
CA VAL A 16 16.37 11.96 4.60
C VAL A 16 17.33 12.81 3.76
N ARG A 17 18.37 12.16 3.20
CA ARG A 17 19.42 12.87 2.46
C ARG A 17 19.66 12.24 1.09
N LEU A 18 19.86 13.08 0.08
CA LEU A 18 20.37 12.64 -1.21
C LEU A 18 21.86 12.33 -1.09
N ALA A 19 22.28 11.15 -1.54
CA ALA A 19 23.65 10.68 -1.48
C ALA A 19 24.05 9.97 -2.78
N GLU A 20 25.35 9.97 -3.07
CA GLU A 20 25.92 9.07 -4.06
C GLU A 20 26.33 7.77 -3.39
N ILE A 21 25.84 6.66 -3.91
CA ILE A 21 26.13 5.31 -3.40
C ILE A 21 26.55 4.39 -4.55
N ALA A 22 27.13 3.26 -4.23
CA ALA A 22 27.45 2.24 -5.23
C ALA A 22 26.18 1.77 -5.95
N ASP A 23 26.29 1.44 -7.25
CA ASP A 23 25.20 0.79 -7.98
C ASP A 23 24.89 -0.56 -7.37
N PRO A 24 23.61 -0.96 -7.30
CA PRO A 24 23.25 -2.29 -6.85
C PRO A 24 23.74 -3.36 -7.82
N VAL A 25 24.29 -4.43 -7.29
CA VAL A 25 24.73 -5.59 -8.05
C VAL A 25 23.63 -6.65 -7.99
N PRO A 26 23.00 -7.01 -9.13
CA PRO A 26 21.95 -8.01 -9.12
C PRO A 26 22.49 -9.41 -8.79
N GLY A 27 21.81 -10.11 -7.90
CA GLY A 27 22.03 -11.53 -7.67
C GLY A 27 21.55 -12.41 -8.84
N PRO A 28 21.77 -13.72 -8.78
CA PRO A 28 21.40 -14.61 -9.88
C PRO A 28 19.91 -14.61 -10.26
N ASP A 29 19.02 -14.35 -9.31
CA ASP A 29 17.57 -14.32 -9.49
C ASP A 29 17.01 -12.90 -9.65
N ASP A 30 17.88 -11.87 -9.59
CA ASP A 30 17.48 -10.49 -9.54
C ASP A 30 17.41 -9.85 -10.93
N VAL A 31 16.59 -8.81 -11.01
CA VAL A 31 16.50 -7.91 -12.14
C VAL A 31 17.01 -6.54 -11.70
N LEU A 32 17.99 -5.98 -12.40
CA LEU A 32 18.45 -4.61 -12.21
C LEU A 32 17.56 -3.66 -13.01
N ILE A 33 16.90 -2.76 -12.33
CA ILE A 33 15.94 -1.82 -12.89
C ILE A 33 16.49 -0.40 -12.78
N GLU A 34 16.52 0.33 -13.90
CA GLU A 34 16.66 1.77 -13.91
C GLU A 34 15.30 2.39 -13.59
N ILE A 35 15.23 3.13 -12.49
CA ILE A 35 13.96 3.68 -12.01
C ILE A 35 13.64 4.98 -12.76
N HIS A 36 12.48 5.02 -13.39
CA HIS A 36 11.94 6.23 -14.02
C HIS A 36 10.98 6.98 -13.10
N ALA A 37 10.22 6.23 -12.32
CA ALA A 37 9.32 6.79 -11.30
C ALA A 37 9.25 5.88 -10.07
N ALA A 38 9.06 6.49 -8.91
CA ALA A 38 8.76 5.82 -7.65
C ALA A 38 7.51 6.45 -7.02
N SER A 39 6.78 5.74 -6.19
CA SER A 39 5.64 6.34 -5.51
C SER A 39 5.74 6.24 -3.99
N LEU A 40 5.19 7.24 -3.33
CA LEU A 40 5.24 7.36 -1.88
C LEU A 40 4.04 6.69 -1.24
N ASN A 41 4.27 6.14 -0.06
CA ASN A 41 3.27 5.46 0.76
C ASN A 41 3.38 5.93 2.23
N PRO A 42 2.29 5.85 3.01
CA PRO A 42 2.37 6.19 4.43
C PRO A 42 3.44 5.42 5.22
N ILE A 43 3.79 4.21 4.78
CA ILE A 43 4.86 3.42 5.39
C ILE A 43 6.23 4.11 5.30
N ASP A 44 6.48 4.92 4.25
CA ASP A 44 7.77 5.58 4.04
C ASP A 44 8.05 6.63 5.12
N PHE A 45 7.12 7.55 5.39
CA PHE A 45 7.31 8.53 6.46
C PHE A 45 7.20 7.91 7.86
N LYS A 46 6.41 6.85 8.06
CA LYS A 46 6.40 6.09 9.30
C LYS A 46 7.74 5.40 9.56
N LEU A 47 8.40 4.93 8.50
CA LEU A 47 9.75 4.38 8.59
C LEU A 47 10.75 5.46 9.03
N VAL A 48 10.72 6.64 8.41
CA VAL A 48 11.57 7.77 8.77
C VAL A 48 11.35 8.18 10.23
N ARG A 49 10.12 8.27 10.70
CA ARG A 49 9.79 8.57 12.10
C ARG A 49 10.26 7.51 13.10
N GLY A 50 10.53 6.29 12.63
CA GLY A 50 10.93 5.16 13.46
C GLY A 50 9.77 4.39 14.08
N ASP A 51 8.55 4.58 13.60
CA ASP A 51 7.36 3.85 14.09
C ASP A 51 7.52 2.33 13.88
N LEU A 52 8.34 1.93 12.90
CA LEU A 52 8.58 0.54 12.53
C LEU A 52 9.86 -0.07 13.13
N LYS A 53 10.63 0.66 13.95
CA LYS A 53 11.91 0.20 14.54
C LYS A 53 11.83 -1.17 15.22
N ARG A 54 10.69 -1.48 15.84
CA ARG A 54 10.50 -2.73 16.59
C ARG A 54 10.18 -3.92 15.68
N VAL A 55 9.68 -3.64 14.47
CA VAL A 55 9.26 -4.65 13.50
C VAL A 55 10.32 -4.85 12.41
N SER A 56 10.96 -3.76 11.99
CA SER A 56 11.96 -3.78 10.92
C SER A 56 13.24 -3.11 11.43
N LYS A 57 14.26 -3.92 11.74
CA LYS A 57 15.58 -3.44 12.16
C LYS A 57 16.45 -3.24 10.94
N TYR A 58 16.59 -2.00 10.48
CA TYR A 58 17.46 -1.66 9.38
C TYR A 58 18.84 -1.23 9.86
N GLN A 59 19.88 -1.65 9.14
CA GLN A 59 21.20 -1.03 9.25
C GLN A 59 21.18 0.28 8.48
N LEU A 60 21.45 1.39 9.15
CA LEU A 60 21.49 2.73 8.57
C LEU A 60 22.95 3.17 8.39
N PRO A 61 23.30 4.01 7.41
CA PRO A 61 22.41 4.58 6.39
C PRO A 61 22.03 3.56 5.29
N ARG A 62 20.79 3.68 4.75
CA ARG A 62 20.38 2.85 3.60
C ARG A 62 19.33 3.55 2.74
N PRO A 63 19.24 3.21 1.44
CA PRO A 63 18.13 3.62 0.58
C PRO A 63 16.81 3.05 1.11
N PHE A 64 15.71 3.75 0.83
CA PHE A 64 14.36 3.34 1.23
C PHE A 64 13.33 3.63 0.15
N GLY A 65 12.06 3.30 0.40
CA GLY A 65 10.98 3.34 -0.58
C GLY A 65 10.60 1.94 -1.07
N PHE A 66 9.36 1.77 -1.54
CA PHE A 66 8.80 0.44 -1.84
C PHE A 66 8.33 0.27 -3.28
N ASP A 67 7.79 1.28 -3.93
CA ASP A 67 7.18 1.19 -5.26
C ASP A 67 8.06 1.83 -6.31
N ALA A 68 8.26 1.14 -7.43
CA ALA A 68 8.97 1.69 -8.58
C ALA A 68 8.40 1.21 -9.92
N ALA A 69 8.66 2.01 -10.96
CA ALA A 69 8.52 1.62 -12.36
C ALA A 69 9.70 2.14 -13.14
N GLY A 70 10.15 1.38 -14.13
CA GLY A 70 11.33 1.72 -14.89
C GLY A 70 11.66 0.71 -15.97
N ILE A 71 12.92 0.67 -16.37
CA ILE A 71 13.42 -0.17 -17.45
C ILE A 71 14.46 -1.16 -16.91
N VAL A 72 14.36 -2.41 -17.34
CA VAL A 72 15.35 -3.44 -17.03
C VAL A 72 16.68 -3.11 -17.72
N LEU A 73 17.74 -3.01 -16.92
CA LEU A 73 19.12 -2.83 -17.43
C LEU A 73 19.81 -4.18 -17.65
N SER A 74 19.65 -5.10 -16.72
CA SER A 74 20.19 -6.46 -16.79
C SER A 74 19.39 -7.41 -15.91
N ALA A 75 19.55 -8.71 -16.16
CA ALA A 75 18.96 -9.77 -15.37
C ALA A 75 20.04 -10.76 -14.96
N GLY A 76 19.94 -11.30 -13.75
CA GLY A 76 20.82 -12.37 -13.27
C GLY A 76 20.62 -13.69 -14.05
N ALA A 77 21.57 -14.59 -13.93
CA ALA A 77 21.60 -15.81 -14.75
C ALA A 77 20.35 -16.71 -14.63
N ARG A 78 19.61 -16.61 -13.53
CA ARG A 78 18.36 -17.35 -13.29
C ARG A 78 17.10 -16.47 -13.42
N ALA A 79 17.27 -15.15 -13.61
CA ALA A 79 16.16 -14.23 -13.80
C ALA A 79 15.71 -14.20 -15.28
N ILE A 80 15.11 -15.28 -15.73
CA ILE A 80 14.75 -15.51 -17.13
C ILE A 80 13.43 -14.88 -17.59
N ARG A 81 12.67 -14.27 -16.67
CA ARG A 81 11.35 -13.70 -16.97
C ARG A 81 11.42 -12.34 -17.68
N PHE A 82 12.57 -11.67 -17.62
CA PHE A 82 12.77 -10.32 -18.12
C PHE A 82 14.09 -10.19 -18.88
N LYS A 83 14.13 -9.25 -19.80
CA LYS A 83 15.33 -8.91 -20.60
C LYS A 83 15.59 -7.42 -20.55
N PRO A 84 16.83 -6.97 -20.84
CA PRO A 84 17.15 -5.57 -20.98
C PRO A 84 16.21 -4.85 -21.97
N GLY A 85 15.74 -3.67 -21.57
CA GLY A 85 14.76 -2.86 -22.31
C GLY A 85 13.30 -3.11 -21.94
N ASP A 86 12.98 -4.15 -21.17
CA ASP A 86 11.61 -4.37 -20.72
C ASP A 86 11.17 -3.25 -19.76
N ALA A 87 9.99 -2.68 -20.03
CA ALA A 87 9.35 -1.71 -19.15
C ALA A 87 8.61 -2.47 -18.03
N VAL A 88 9.01 -2.22 -16.79
CA VAL A 88 8.55 -2.99 -15.62
C VAL A 88 8.08 -2.09 -14.49
N TYR A 89 7.33 -2.68 -13.56
CA TYR A 89 7.01 -2.09 -12.29
C TYR A 89 7.07 -3.13 -11.17
N ALA A 90 7.32 -2.69 -9.96
CA ALA A 90 7.62 -3.58 -8.87
C ALA A 90 7.27 -2.97 -7.50
N ARG A 91 7.08 -3.86 -6.51
CA ARG A 91 7.09 -3.52 -5.10
C ARG A 91 8.25 -4.23 -4.42
N ALA A 92 9.13 -3.47 -3.78
CA ALA A 92 10.21 -4.01 -2.95
C ALA A 92 9.65 -4.65 -1.67
N SER A 93 10.30 -5.71 -1.17
CA SER A 93 10.01 -6.27 0.16
C SER A 93 10.57 -5.37 1.27
N ARG A 94 10.30 -5.74 2.53
CA ARG A 94 10.92 -5.04 3.68
C ARG A 94 12.45 -5.15 3.69
N GLU A 95 12.97 -6.24 3.15
CA GLU A 95 14.41 -6.52 3.10
C GLU A 95 15.11 -5.81 1.94
N THR A 96 14.37 -5.58 0.84
CA THR A 96 14.89 -5.03 -0.42
C THR A 96 14.47 -3.59 -0.70
N ILE A 97 14.01 -2.85 0.32
CA ILE A 97 13.62 -1.42 0.16
C ILE A 97 14.75 -0.60 -0.46
N GLY A 98 14.39 0.42 -1.26
CA GLY A 98 15.38 1.28 -1.89
C GLY A 98 14.93 1.94 -3.19
N THR A 99 13.63 2.10 -3.40
CA THR A 99 13.10 2.63 -4.68
C THR A 99 13.24 4.15 -4.83
N PHE A 100 13.61 4.89 -3.78
CA PHE A 100 13.96 6.31 -3.92
C PHE A 100 15.42 6.47 -4.34
N ALA A 101 15.76 5.86 -5.47
CA ALA A 101 17.09 5.80 -6.07
C ALA A 101 17.00 5.75 -7.60
N GLU A 102 18.13 5.95 -8.29
CA GLU A 102 18.17 5.83 -9.76
C GLU A 102 18.09 4.37 -10.24
N LYS A 103 18.52 3.41 -9.42
CA LYS A 103 18.50 1.97 -9.76
C LYS A 103 18.17 1.13 -8.54
N ILE A 104 17.60 -0.04 -8.79
CA ILE A 104 17.35 -1.07 -7.76
C ILE A 104 17.52 -2.47 -8.37
N ALA A 105 18.05 -3.41 -7.60
CA ALA A 105 18.03 -4.83 -7.92
C ALA A 105 16.95 -5.53 -7.08
N LEU A 106 16.04 -6.24 -7.72
CA LEU A 106 14.95 -6.94 -7.06
C LEU A 106 14.80 -8.37 -7.60
N PRO A 107 14.41 -9.34 -6.75
CA PRO A 107 14.00 -10.65 -7.22
C PRO A 107 12.96 -10.56 -8.34
N GLN A 108 13.14 -11.34 -9.41
CA GLN A 108 12.22 -11.32 -10.56
C GLN A 108 10.77 -11.64 -10.18
N GLU A 109 10.55 -12.33 -9.08
CA GLU A 109 9.22 -12.67 -8.54
C GLU A 109 8.48 -11.47 -7.96
N PHE A 110 9.18 -10.34 -7.71
CA PHE A 110 8.58 -9.08 -7.23
C PHE A 110 8.23 -8.12 -8.36
N VAL A 111 8.57 -8.47 -9.59
CA VAL A 111 8.54 -7.61 -10.78
C VAL A 111 7.49 -8.12 -11.77
N ALA A 112 6.82 -7.21 -12.47
CA ALA A 112 5.98 -7.50 -13.62
C ALA A 112 6.21 -6.50 -14.75
N LEU A 113 5.84 -6.86 -15.98
CA LEU A 113 5.77 -5.90 -17.08
C LEU A 113 4.75 -4.82 -16.73
N LYS A 114 5.14 -3.59 -16.99
CA LYS A 114 4.28 -2.42 -16.82
C LYS A 114 3.06 -2.52 -17.76
N PRO A 115 1.85 -2.12 -17.31
CA PRO A 115 0.72 -1.97 -18.23
C PRO A 115 1.12 -1.14 -19.45
N ALA A 116 0.73 -1.57 -20.64
CA ALA A 116 1.21 -0.96 -21.89
C ALA A 116 0.69 0.47 -22.07
N ALA A 117 -0.56 0.70 -21.66
CA ALA A 117 -1.29 1.95 -21.96
C ALA A 117 -0.92 3.14 -21.05
N ILE A 118 -0.10 2.95 -20.01
CA ILE A 118 0.15 3.97 -19.00
C ILE A 118 1.64 4.35 -18.90
N SER A 119 1.93 5.54 -18.38
CA SER A 119 3.28 6.04 -18.10
C SER A 119 3.97 5.29 -16.95
N HIS A 120 5.29 5.48 -16.77
CA HIS A 120 6.01 4.97 -15.59
C HIS A 120 5.50 5.60 -14.28
N ALA A 121 5.12 6.88 -14.31
CA ALA A 121 4.55 7.56 -13.15
C ALA A 121 3.24 6.89 -12.68
N GLU A 122 2.34 6.62 -13.62
CA GLU A 122 1.09 5.91 -13.34
C GLU A 122 1.34 4.46 -12.90
N ALA A 123 2.29 3.78 -13.52
CA ALA A 123 2.64 2.40 -13.15
C ALA A 123 3.24 2.33 -11.73
N ALA A 124 4.13 3.26 -11.36
CA ALA A 124 4.69 3.34 -10.01
C ALA A 124 3.63 3.58 -8.94
N ALA A 125 2.49 4.18 -9.29
CA ALA A 125 1.38 4.45 -8.37
C ALA A 125 0.57 3.19 -7.97
N LEU A 126 0.80 2.04 -8.60
CA LEU A 126 -0.04 0.85 -8.47
C LEU A 126 0.46 -0.21 -7.48
N PRO A 127 1.78 -0.53 -7.34
CA PRO A 127 2.20 -1.81 -6.75
C PRO A 127 1.71 -2.00 -5.32
N LEU A 128 2.01 -1.12 -4.39
CA LEU A 128 1.62 -1.30 -2.99
C LEU A 128 0.11 -1.28 -2.83
N VAL A 129 -0.59 -0.30 -3.41
CA VAL A 129 -2.04 -0.15 -3.24
C VAL A 129 -2.81 -1.30 -3.88
N GLY A 130 -2.36 -1.75 -5.05
CA GLY A 130 -2.95 -2.88 -5.76
C GLY A 130 -2.73 -4.20 -5.03
N LEU A 131 -1.49 -4.53 -4.71
CA LEU A 131 -1.18 -5.76 -3.96
C LEU A 131 -1.87 -5.81 -2.60
N THR A 132 -1.92 -4.68 -1.87
CA THR A 132 -2.61 -4.61 -0.58
C THR A 132 -4.11 -4.90 -0.76
N THR A 133 -4.73 -4.36 -1.78
CA THR A 133 -6.16 -4.56 -2.02
C THR A 133 -6.45 -5.99 -2.49
N LEU A 134 -5.73 -6.50 -3.49
CA LEU A 134 -5.92 -7.85 -3.99
C LEU A 134 -5.72 -8.89 -2.88
N GLN A 135 -4.63 -8.78 -2.14
CA GLN A 135 -4.32 -9.72 -1.05
C GLN A 135 -5.35 -9.64 0.09
N GLY A 136 -5.80 -8.43 0.43
CA GLY A 136 -6.84 -8.25 1.45
C GLY A 136 -8.16 -8.89 1.04
N PHE A 137 -8.61 -8.64 -0.18
CA PHE A 137 -9.88 -9.18 -0.67
C PHE A 137 -9.83 -10.69 -0.89
N ALA A 138 -8.69 -11.22 -1.36
CA ALA A 138 -8.49 -12.66 -1.50
C ALA A 138 -8.53 -13.38 -0.14
N ARG A 139 -7.94 -12.80 0.93
CA ARG A 139 -7.94 -13.40 2.28
C ARG A 139 -9.34 -13.57 2.85
N VAL A 140 -10.25 -12.68 2.53
CA VAL A 140 -11.64 -12.71 3.01
C VAL A 140 -12.59 -13.32 1.98
N LYS A 141 -12.07 -13.75 0.82
CA LYS A 141 -12.85 -14.33 -0.28
C LYS A 141 -13.99 -13.42 -0.69
N ALA A 142 -13.68 -12.15 -0.94
CA ALA A 142 -14.68 -11.16 -1.38
C ALA A 142 -15.39 -11.63 -2.65
N GLN A 143 -16.72 -11.54 -2.68
CA GLN A 143 -17.58 -12.08 -3.75
C GLN A 143 -18.60 -11.05 -4.22
N ALA A 144 -19.02 -11.16 -5.46
CA ALA A 144 -20.07 -10.33 -6.05
C ALA A 144 -21.34 -10.33 -5.19
N GLY A 145 -21.99 -9.18 -5.10
CA GLY A 145 -23.20 -8.95 -4.31
C GLY A 145 -22.96 -8.67 -2.82
N GLN A 146 -21.74 -8.84 -2.30
CA GLN A 146 -21.41 -8.42 -0.95
C GLN A 146 -21.33 -6.90 -0.83
N ARG A 147 -21.71 -6.38 0.34
CA ARG A 147 -21.63 -4.95 0.67
C ARG A 147 -20.29 -4.66 1.36
N ILE A 148 -19.53 -3.72 0.81
CA ILE A 148 -18.24 -3.31 1.37
C ILE A 148 -18.25 -1.83 1.77
N LEU A 149 -17.71 -1.53 2.98
CA LEU A 149 -17.37 -0.18 3.39
C LEU A 149 -15.86 0.02 3.25
N ILE A 150 -15.44 0.98 2.44
CA ILE A 150 -14.03 1.34 2.25
C ILE A 150 -13.77 2.70 2.91
N HIS A 151 -12.92 2.74 3.94
CA HIS A 151 -12.53 4.00 4.56
C HIS A 151 -11.56 4.79 3.68
N ALA A 152 -11.64 6.13 3.75
CA ALA A 152 -10.76 7.06 3.04
C ALA A 152 -10.71 6.81 1.52
N GLY A 153 -11.86 6.74 0.87
CA GLY A 153 -11.99 6.39 -0.56
C GLY A 153 -11.24 7.27 -1.53
N ALA A 154 -10.94 8.53 -1.17
CA ALA A 154 -10.15 9.43 -2.00
C ALA A 154 -8.63 9.27 -1.82
N GLY A 155 -8.16 8.46 -0.87
CA GLY A 155 -6.74 8.18 -0.65
C GLY A 155 -6.16 7.16 -1.62
N GLY A 156 -4.84 6.95 -1.60
CA GLY A 156 -4.15 6.06 -2.54
C GLY A 156 -4.72 4.65 -2.59
N ILE A 157 -4.93 3.98 -1.44
CA ILE A 157 -5.54 2.64 -1.40
C ILE A 157 -7.02 2.72 -1.77
N GLY A 158 -7.76 3.71 -1.25
CA GLY A 158 -9.20 3.84 -1.50
C GLY A 158 -9.55 3.99 -2.96
N THR A 159 -8.77 4.78 -3.72
CA THR A 159 -9.00 4.97 -5.16
C THR A 159 -8.82 3.68 -5.98
N PHE A 160 -7.91 2.81 -5.59
CA PHE A 160 -7.74 1.50 -6.20
C PHE A 160 -8.83 0.53 -5.72
N ALA A 161 -9.08 0.48 -4.41
CA ALA A 161 -10.00 -0.47 -3.79
C ALA A 161 -11.44 -0.30 -4.26
N ILE A 162 -11.92 0.93 -4.46
CA ILE A 162 -13.25 1.21 -5.01
C ILE A 162 -13.39 0.59 -6.41
N GLN A 163 -12.43 0.84 -7.31
CA GLN A 163 -12.46 0.34 -8.68
C GLN A 163 -12.38 -1.20 -8.71
N TYR A 164 -11.51 -1.79 -7.88
CA TYR A 164 -11.36 -3.23 -7.82
C TYR A 164 -12.59 -3.91 -7.20
N ALA A 165 -13.16 -3.34 -6.13
CA ALA A 165 -14.41 -3.82 -5.54
C ALA A 165 -15.57 -3.80 -6.56
N ARG A 166 -15.71 -2.72 -7.32
CA ARG A 166 -16.66 -2.62 -8.41
C ARG A 166 -16.44 -3.69 -9.50
N HIS A 167 -15.17 -3.90 -9.90
CA HIS A 167 -14.80 -4.94 -10.87
C HIS A 167 -15.24 -6.33 -10.40
N LEU A 168 -15.13 -6.61 -9.11
CA LEU A 168 -15.59 -7.86 -8.49
C LEU A 168 -17.10 -7.93 -8.29
N GLY A 169 -17.86 -6.87 -8.59
CA GLY A 169 -19.32 -6.82 -8.42
C GLY A 169 -19.81 -6.62 -6.99
N LEU A 170 -18.99 -5.99 -6.11
CA LEU A 170 -19.42 -5.61 -4.77
C LEU A 170 -20.27 -4.33 -4.80
N ASP A 171 -21.18 -4.18 -3.81
CA ASP A 171 -21.88 -2.92 -3.49
C ASP A 171 -20.96 -2.03 -2.64
N VAL A 172 -20.43 -0.97 -3.24
CA VAL A 172 -19.34 -0.18 -2.69
C VAL A 172 -19.84 1.07 -1.97
N THR A 173 -19.71 1.07 -0.65
CA THR A 173 -19.83 2.30 0.16
C THR A 173 -18.43 2.79 0.54
N THR A 174 -18.21 4.11 0.51
CA THR A 174 -16.94 4.68 0.94
C THR A 174 -17.11 5.93 1.79
N THR A 175 -16.12 6.21 2.65
CA THR A 175 -16.02 7.46 3.40
C THR A 175 -15.03 8.41 2.74
N THR A 176 -15.40 9.69 2.63
CA THR A 176 -14.50 10.75 2.16
C THR A 176 -14.96 12.12 2.69
N SER A 177 -14.24 13.21 2.40
CA SER A 177 -14.75 14.57 2.65
C SER A 177 -15.77 14.96 1.58
N SER A 178 -16.68 15.89 1.90
CA SER A 178 -17.72 16.37 0.99
C SER A 178 -17.19 16.85 -0.35
N LYS A 179 -16.00 17.45 -0.39
CA LYS A 179 -15.33 17.92 -1.62
C LYS A 179 -14.91 16.82 -2.58
N ASN A 180 -14.84 15.57 -2.13
CA ASN A 180 -14.40 14.43 -2.92
C ASN A 180 -15.53 13.46 -3.27
N VAL A 181 -16.79 13.79 -2.96
CA VAL A 181 -17.94 12.90 -3.19
C VAL A 181 -18.06 12.53 -4.66
N ASP A 182 -18.11 13.51 -5.57
CA ASP A 182 -18.26 13.26 -7.00
C ASP A 182 -17.05 12.50 -7.57
N PHE A 183 -15.87 12.78 -7.05
CA PHE A 183 -14.66 12.08 -7.46
C PHE A 183 -14.74 10.58 -7.12
N VAL A 184 -15.06 10.20 -5.88
CA VAL A 184 -15.11 8.76 -5.53
C VAL A 184 -16.30 8.05 -6.18
N LYS A 185 -17.41 8.75 -6.47
CA LYS A 185 -18.50 8.22 -7.31
C LYS A 185 -18.03 7.92 -8.72
N SER A 186 -17.21 8.79 -9.32
CA SER A 186 -16.66 8.55 -10.67
C SER A 186 -15.73 7.34 -10.74
N LEU A 187 -15.14 6.93 -9.59
CA LEU A 187 -14.37 5.69 -9.46
C LEU A 187 -15.25 4.44 -9.32
N GLY A 188 -16.53 4.60 -9.06
CA GLY A 188 -17.49 3.51 -8.95
C GLY A 188 -18.02 3.22 -7.55
N ALA A 189 -17.93 4.17 -6.61
CA ALA A 189 -18.60 4.06 -5.34
C ALA A 189 -20.13 4.24 -5.54
N ASP A 190 -20.93 3.27 -5.09
CA ASP A 190 -22.40 3.29 -5.17
C ASP A 190 -22.96 4.24 -4.12
N ARG A 191 -22.36 4.26 -2.91
CA ARG A 191 -22.75 5.14 -1.80
C ARG A 191 -21.52 5.85 -1.22
N VAL A 192 -21.68 7.12 -0.88
CA VAL A 192 -20.60 7.94 -0.29
C VAL A 192 -21.08 8.58 1.00
N ILE A 193 -20.31 8.42 2.06
CA ILE A 193 -20.50 9.03 3.37
C ILE A 193 -19.49 10.16 3.52
N ALA A 194 -19.97 11.41 3.55
CA ALA A 194 -19.14 12.58 3.76
C ALA A 194 -18.92 12.78 5.27
N TYR A 195 -17.73 12.41 5.77
CA TYR A 195 -17.43 12.41 7.21
C TYR A 195 -17.42 13.80 7.86
N ASP A 196 -17.31 14.86 7.06
CA ASP A 196 -17.40 16.26 7.49
C ASP A 196 -18.84 16.79 7.56
N ARG A 197 -19.83 15.96 7.19
CA ARG A 197 -21.27 16.28 7.25
C ARG A 197 -22.07 15.30 8.09
N GLY A 198 -21.45 14.22 8.57
CA GLY A 198 -22.13 13.23 9.38
C GLY A 198 -21.24 12.06 9.77
N ASN A 199 -21.69 11.32 10.78
CA ASN A 199 -20.97 10.16 11.29
C ASN A 199 -21.34 8.91 10.47
N TYR A 200 -20.34 8.19 9.96
CA TYR A 200 -20.57 6.94 9.20
C TYR A 200 -21.23 5.85 10.04
N LEU A 201 -21.07 5.88 11.37
CA LEU A 201 -21.72 4.97 12.30
C LEU A 201 -23.24 5.11 12.34
N GLU A 202 -23.77 6.27 11.95
CA GLU A 202 -25.21 6.58 11.96
C GLU A 202 -25.85 6.43 10.57
N GLN A 203 -25.03 6.32 9.52
CA GLN A 203 -25.50 6.36 8.13
C GLN A 203 -25.54 5.01 7.42
N GLY A 204 -25.23 3.94 8.10
CA GLY A 204 -25.26 2.61 7.52
C GLY A 204 -24.76 1.54 8.46
N GLY A 205 -24.96 0.30 8.06
CA GLY A 205 -24.56 -0.90 8.78
C GLY A 205 -24.76 -2.13 7.90
N ASP A 206 -24.56 -3.30 8.49
CA ASP A 206 -24.71 -4.59 7.82
C ASP A 206 -23.78 -4.80 6.61
N TYR A 207 -22.54 -4.27 6.71
CA TYR A 207 -21.53 -4.55 5.71
C TYR A 207 -20.97 -5.97 5.88
N ASP A 208 -20.80 -6.68 4.76
CA ASP A 208 -20.11 -7.97 4.73
C ASP A 208 -18.62 -7.78 5.05
N ILE A 209 -18.06 -6.69 4.50
CA ILE A 209 -16.64 -6.37 4.60
C ILE A 209 -16.51 -4.89 4.99
N VAL A 210 -15.67 -4.60 5.99
CA VAL A 210 -15.19 -3.23 6.23
C VAL A 210 -13.69 -3.20 5.96
N TYR A 211 -13.26 -2.38 4.99
CA TYR A 211 -11.86 -2.19 4.63
C TYR A 211 -11.33 -0.94 5.31
N ASP A 212 -10.71 -1.13 6.47
CA ASP A 212 -10.19 -0.07 7.32
C ASP A 212 -8.75 0.28 6.93
N THR A 213 -8.58 1.46 6.35
CA THR A 213 -7.27 2.03 5.97
C THR A 213 -6.76 3.05 6.99
N LEU A 214 -7.57 3.43 7.99
CA LEU A 214 -7.31 4.52 8.93
C LEU A 214 -6.67 4.05 10.23
N GLY A 215 -7.13 2.90 10.76
CA GLY A 215 -6.62 2.38 12.03
C GLY A 215 -7.15 3.09 13.28
N GLY A 216 -6.54 2.81 14.42
CA GLY A 216 -6.89 3.44 15.69
C GLY A 216 -8.35 3.16 16.12
N ALA A 217 -9.11 4.21 16.43
CA ALA A 217 -10.51 4.09 16.80
C ALA A 217 -11.37 3.54 15.66
N PHE A 218 -11.04 3.87 14.40
CA PHE A 218 -11.80 3.39 13.24
C PHE A 218 -11.79 1.86 13.12
N THR A 219 -10.70 1.18 13.51
CA THR A 219 -10.65 -0.28 13.52
C THR A 219 -11.65 -0.89 14.51
N VAL A 220 -11.81 -0.28 15.68
CA VAL A 220 -12.78 -0.76 16.69
C VAL A 220 -14.21 -0.40 16.27
N ASP A 221 -14.42 0.81 15.79
CA ASP A 221 -15.73 1.31 15.36
C ASP A 221 -16.25 0.58 14.11
N ALA A 222 -15.37 0.02 13.27
CA ALA A 222 -15.75 -0.82 12.13
C ALA A 222 -16.62 -2.02 12.53
N PHE A 223 -16.44 -2.54 13.76
CA PHE A 223 -17.23 -3.65 14.28
C PHE A 223 -18.67 -3.26 14.67
N LYS A 224 -18.99 -1.96 14.76
CA LYS A 224 -20.35 -1.47 14.97
C LYS A 224 -21.21 -1.46 13.73
N VAL A 225 -20.57 -1.51 12.53
CA VAL A 225 -21.24 -1.42 11.23
C VAL A 225 -21.08 -2.66 10.35
N VAL A 226 -20.16 -3.57 10.72
CA VAL A 226 -20.04 -4.87 10.05
C VAL A 226 -21.16 -5.78 10.53
N LYS A 227 -21.73 -6.58 9.66
CA LYS A 227 -22.76 -7.56 10.02
C LYS A 227 -22.19 -8.74 10.82
N ARG A 228 -23.05 -9.44 11.53
CA ARG A 228 -22.68 -10.72 12.14
C ARG A 228 -22.21 -11.71 11.07
N GLY A 229 -21.05 -12.34 11.31
CA GLY A 229 -20.38 -13.21 10.33
C GLY A 229 -19.57 -12.47 9.25
N GLY A 230 -19.61 -11.15 9.25
CA GLY A 230 -18.77 -10.33 8.36
C GLY A 230 -17.33 -10.21 8.83
N VAL A 231 -16.54 -9.37 8.14
CA VAL A 231 -15.11 -9.23 8.40
C VAL A 231 -14.64 -7.77 8.33
N VAL A 232 -13.79 -7.41 9.26
CA VAL A 232 -13.04 -6.13 9.23
C VAL A 232 -11.60 -6.43 8.79
N ILE A 233 -11.22 -5.93 7.62
CA ILE A 233 -9.83 -5.93 7.14
C ILE A 233 -9.21 -4.61 7.58
N SER A 234 -8.17 -4.63 8.41
CA SER A 234 -7.49 -3.41 8.81
C SER A 234 -6.02 -3.42 8.40
N LEU A 235 -5.60 -2.34 7.74
CA LEU A 235 -4.23 -2.12 7.26
C LEU A 235 -3.38 -1.32 8.26
N SER A 236 -4.05 -0.61 9.16
CA SER A 236 -3.40 0.30 10.13
C SER A 236 -3.77 -0.01 11.57
N GLY A 237 -4.56 -1.05 11.81
CA GLY A 237 -4.90 -1.54 13.14
C GLY A 237 -3.76 -2.33 13.79
N PRO A 238 -3.97 -2.80 15.02
CA PRO A 238 -2.97 -3.63 15.70
C PRO A 238 -2.80 -4.97 14.97
N PRO A 239 -1.58 -5.56 15.01
CA PRO A 239 -1.35 -6.88 14.46
C PRO A 239 -2.32 -7.92 15.03
N ASP A 240 -2.66 -8.93 14.24
CA ASP A 240 -3.46 -10.04 14.71
C ASP A 240 -2.69 -10.87 15.77
N ARG A 241 -3.41 -11.66 16.58
CA ARG A 241 -2.82 -12.42 17.69
C ARG A 241 -1.79 -13.44 17.23
N ASP A 242 -1.89 -13.93 16.00
CA ASP A 242 -0.99 -14.95 15.46
C ASP A 242 0.23 -14.34 14.75
N PHE A 243 0.23 -13.04 14.50
CA PHE A 243 1.34 -12.34 13.86
C PHE A 243 2.67 -12.62 14.55
N ALA A 244 2.76 -12.38 15.86
CA ALA A 244 3.99 -12.58 16.61
C ALA A 244 4.45 -14.06 16.63
N ARG A 245 3.52 -15.01 16.47
CA ARG A 245 3.84 -16.44 16.33
C ARG A 245 4.41 -16.74 14.97
N ARG A 246 3.79 -16.20 13.90
CA ARG A 246 4.26 -16.37 12.52
C ARG A 246 5.65 -15.76 12.31
N GLU A 247 5.93 -14.63 12.93
CA GLU A 247 7.25 -13.97 12.88
C GLU A 247 8.29 -14.61 13.83
N GLY A 248 7.99 -15.73 14.45
CA GLY A 248 8.92 -16.41 15.39
C GLY A 248 9.26 -15.63 16.64
N ALA A 249 8.44 -14.64 17.00
CA ALA A 249 8.72 -13.75 18.12
C ALA A 249 8.59 -14.45 19.48
N GLY A 250 9.43 -14.04 20.44
CA GLY A 250 9.41 -14.54 21.81
C GLY A 250 8.11 -14.19 22.56
N TRP A 251 7.88 -14.88 23.67
CA TRP A 251 6.65 -14.80 24.45
C TRP A 251 6.29 -13.37 24.90
N LEU A 252 7.27 -12.53 25.28
CA LEU A 252 7.02 -11.14 25.67
C LEU A 252 6.39 -10.31 24.54
N VAL A 253 6.88 -10.48 23.30
CA VAL A 253 6.32 -9.81 22.11
C VAL A 253 4.90 -10.30 21.84
N ARG A 254 4.64 -11.61 22.02
CA ARG A 254 3.31 -12.22 21.87
C ARG A 254 2.32 -11.65 22.88
N VAL A 255 2.73 -11.47 24.14
CA VAL A 255 1.92 -10.81 25.18
C VAL A 255 1.65 -9.34 24.80
N ALA A 256 2.66 -8.62 24.35
CA ALA A 256 2.50 -7.23 23.93
C ALA A 256 1.49 -7.10 22.77
N VAL A 257 1.59 -7.94 21.73
CA VAL A 257 0.63 -7.97 20.60
C VAL A 257 -0.77 -8.30 21.10
N TRP A 258 -0.92 -9.27 22.02
CA TRP A 258 -2.21 -9.62 22.62
C TRP A 258 -2.84 -8.42 23.36
N LEU A 259 -2.05 -7.70 24.16
CA LEU A 259 -2.51 -6.49 24.87
C LEU A 259 -2.91 -5.37 23.90
N MET A 260 -2.12 -5.15 22.83
CA MET A 260 -2.40 -4.13 21.81
C MET A 260 -3.71 -4.42 21.05
N SER A 261 -3.96 -5.69 20.75
CA SER A 261 -5.12 -6.11 19.94
C SER A 261 -6.38 -6.39 20.77
N ARG A 262 -6.31 -6.38 22.12
CA ARG A 262 -7.42 -6.80 22.99
C ARG A 262 -8.74 -6.08 22.73
N LYS A 263 -8.72 -4.76 22.48
CA LYS A 263 -9.93 -3.96 22.22
C LYS A 263 -10.58 -4.35 20.90
N VAL A 264 -9.77 -4.59 19.87
CA VAL A 264 -10.24 -5.01 18.55
C VAL A 264 -10.89 -6.40 18.63
N TYR A 265 -10.25 -7.33 19.33
CA TYR A 265 -10.82 -8.68 19.49
C TYR A 265 -12.05 -8.72 20.41
N ALA A 266 -12.15 -7.82 21.39
CA ALA A 266 -13.38 -7.67 22.18
C ALA A 266 -14.54 -7.19 21.29
N ALA A 267 -14.32 -6.13 20.48
CA ALA A 267 -15.32 -5.63 19.54
C ALA A 267 -15.68 -6.67 18.46
N SER A 268 -14.70 -7.42 17.96
CA SER A 268 -14.91 -8.53 17.02
C SER A 268 -15.81 -9.62 17.61
N ALA A 269 -15.57 -10.02 18.86
CA ALA A 269 -16.38 -11.03 19.55
C ALA A 269 -17.82 -10.54 19.82
N GLU A 270 -17.99 -9.28 20.25
CA GLU A 270 -19.28 -8.65 20.49
C GLU A 270 -20.11 -8.58 19.20
N ALA A 271 -19.49 -8.14 18.09
CA ALA A 271 -20.14 -8.09 16.78
C ALA A 271 -20.38 -9.49 16.17
N GLY A 272 -19.72 -10.53 16.66
CA GLY A 272 -19.72 -11.85 16.02
C GLY A 272 -19.11 -11.82 14.60
N ALA A 273 -18.10 -10.97 14.39
CA ALA A 273 -17.43 -10.75 13.11
C ALA A 273 -15.92 -11.03 13.23
N THR A 274 -15.24 -11.18 12.11
CA THR A 274 -13.81 -11.57 12.06
C THR A 274 -12.91 -10.34 11.90
N TYR A 275 -11.75 -10.36 12.55
CA TYR A 275 -10.67 -9.40 12.34
C TYR A 275 -9.61 -9.99 11.42
N CYS A 276 -9.25 -9.29 10.35
CA CYS A 276 -8.20 -9.66 9.41
C CYS A 276 -7.16 -8.56 9.35
N TRP A 277 -5.91 -8.90 9.66
CA TRP A 277 -4.76 -8.02 9.55
C TRP A 277 -3.61 -8.77 8.88
N PHE A 278 -2.84 -8.08 8.03
CA PHE A 278 -1.71 -8.69 7.32
C PHE A 278 -0.71 -7.64 6.86
N PHE A 279 0.52 -8.09 6.60
CA PHE A 279 1.46 -7.35 5.78
C PHE A 279 1.26 -7.72 4.31
N THR A 280 1.38 -6.70 3.45
CA THR A 280 1.37 -6.89 1.99
C THR A 280 2.69 -7.51 1.57
N GLU A 281 2.64 -8.59 0.80
CA GLU A 281 3.80 -9.26 0.24
C GLU A 281 4.05 -8.81 -1.21
N PRO A 282 5.32 -8.64 -1.65
CA PRO A 282 5.62 -8.45 -3.07
C PRO A 282 5.18 -9.70 -3.85
N ASN A 283 4.60 -9.48 -5.03
CA ASN A 283 4.14 -10.58 -5.87
C ASN A 283 3.97 -10.13 -7.33
N GLY A 284 4.91 -10.55 -8.20
CA GLY A 284 4.92 -10.20 -9.61
C GLY A 284 3.75 -10.81 -10.40
N ASP A 285 3.22 -11.97 -9.98
CA ASP A 285 2.08 -12.58 -10.67
C ASP A 285 0.80 -11.78 -10.39
N GLN A 286 0.60 -11.30 -9.16
CA GLN A 286 -0.49 -10.39 -8.83
C GLN A 286 -0.31 -9.02 -9.50
N LEU A 287 0.93 -8.52 -9.62
CA LEU A 287 1.18 -7.31 -10.41
C LEU A 287 0.80 -7.54 -11.88
N ARG A 288 1.06 -8.71 -12.46
CA ARG A 288 0.62 -9.04 -13.82
C ARG A 288 -0.92 -9.06 -13.94
N GLU A 289 -1.62 -9.55 -12.94
CA GLU A 289 -3.09 -9.45 -12.86
C GLU A 289 -3.54 -7.98 -12.84
N ILE A 290 -2.92 -7.14 -12.01
CA ILE A 290 -3.19 -5.70 -11.95
C ILE A 290 -2.92 -5.04 -13.31
N ALA A 291 -1.83 -5.41 -13.99
CA ALA A 291 -1.55 -4.88 -15.33
C ALA A 291 -2.67 -5.20 -16.32
N GLY A 292 -3.18 -6.43 -16.31
CA GLY A 292 -4.33 -6.84 -17.13
C GLY A 292 -5.61 -6.03 -16.83
N LEU A 293 -5.87 -5.74 -15.56
CA LEU A 293 -7.02 -4.91 -15.15
C LEU A 293 -6.89 -3.45 -15.62
N VAL A 294 -5.67 -2.92 -15.64
CA VAL A 294 -5.39 -1.57 -16.15
C VAL A 294 -5.51 -1.51 -17.66
N ASP A 295 -4.87 -2.44 -18.37
CA ASP A 295 -4.92 -2.52 -19.85
C ASP A 295 -6.34 -2.80 -20.35
N GLY A 296 -7.14 -3.56 -19.59
CA GLY A 296 -8.56 -3.79 -19.81
C GLY A 296 -9.49 -2.63 -19.42
N GLY A 297 -8.94 -1.55 -18.85
CA GLY A 297 -9.69 -0.35 -18.47
C GLY A 297 -10.55 -0.49 -17.19
N ALA A 298 -10.45 -1.60 -16.47
CA ALA A 298 -11.17 -1.81 -15.21
C ALA A 298 -10.60 -0.95 -14.06
N ILE A 299 -9.30 -0.66 -14.09
CA ILE A 299 -8.61 0.18 -13.11
C ILE A 299 -7.84 1.29 -13.83
N LYS A 300 -7.99 2.51 -13.32
CA LYS A 300 -7.24 3.69 -13.73
C LYS A 300 -6.39 4.17 -12.56
N PRO A 301 -5.07 4.32 -12.72
CA PRO A 301 -4.22 4.92 -11.70
C PRO A 301 -4.67 6.35 -11.38
N VAL A 302 -4.61 6.73 -10.12
CA VAL A 302 -4.93 8.09 -9.68
C VAL A 302 -3.71 8.70 -9.04
N ILE A 303 -3.12 9.68 -9.71
CA ILE A 303 -2.01 10.49 -9.21
C ILE A 303 -2.57 11.83 -8.74
N ASP A 304 -2.28 12.21 -7.52
CA ASP A 304 -2.59 13.51 -6.96
C ASP A 304 -1.54 14.55 -7.34
N ARG A 305 -0.26 14.19 -7.17
CA ARG A 305 0.86 15.09 -7.45
C ARG A 305 2.12 14.33 -7.81
N GLU A 306 2.87 14.90 -8.75
CA GLU A 306 4.21 14.47 -9.11
C GLU A 306 5.24 15.47 -8.57
N PHE A 307 6.36 14.96 -8.08
CA PHE A 307 7.50 15.74 -7.61
C PHE A 307 8.77 15.33 -8.37
N ALA A 308 9.69 16.24 -8.56
CA ALA A 308 11.04 15.91 -9.05
C ALA A 308 11.80 15.07 -8.01
N PHE A 309 12.80 14.32 -8.46
CA PHE A 309 13.57 13.40 -7.60
C PHE A 309 14.11 14.11 -6.36
N GLU A 310 14.72 15.27 -6.55
CA GLU A 310 15.35 16.06 -5.47
C GLU A 310 14.35 16.58 -4.43
N GLN A 311 13.07 16.56 -4.74
CA GLN A 311 11.99 17.05 -3.87
C GLN A 311 11.41 15.96 -2.94
N LEU A 312 12.04 14.78 -2.82
CA LEU A 312 11.53 13.70 -1.96
C LEU A 312 11.17 14.16 -0.53
N PRO A 313 11.98 14.97 0.19
CA PRO A 313 11.59 15.43 1.53
C PRO A 313 10.29 16.22 1.53
N ALA A 314 10.09 17.09 0.53
CA ALA A 314 8.85 17.85 0.37
C ALA A 314 7.66 16.96 0.01
N ALA A 315 7.87 15.95 -0.85
CA ALA A 315 6.85 14.97 -1.21
C ALA A 315 6.42 14.12 -0.02
N LEU A 316 7.34 13.67 0.83
CA LEU A 316 7.06 12.96 2.08
C LEU A 316 6.25 13.82 3.05
N SER A 317 6.66 15.07 3.26
CA SER A 317 5.94 16.03 4.11
C SER A 317 4.53 16.33 3.57
N TYR A 318 4.40 16.44 2.25
CA TYR A 318 3.10 16.61 1.59
C TYR A 318 2.17 15.41 1.86
N LEU A 319 2.67 14.19 1.68
CA LEU A 319 1.91 12.97 1.94
C LEU A 319 1.52 12.84 3.41
N GLU A 320 2.44 13.18 4.32
CA GLU A 320 2.25 13.17 5.77
C GLU A 320 1.12 14.11 6.20
N GLY A 321 0.91 15.22 5.48
CA GLY A 321 -0.20 16.15 5.69
C GLY A 321 -1.59 15.54 5.46
N GLY A 322 -1.68 14.31 4.90
CA GLY A 322 -2.90 13.51 4.82
C GLY A 322 -3.98 14.06 3.88
N ARG A 323 -3.62 14.95 2.94
CA ARG A 323 -4.58 15.63 2.05
C ARG A 323 -4.53 15.14 0.59
N ALA A 324 -3.64 14.20 0.29
CA ALA A 324 -3.47 13.67 -1.05
C ALA A 324 -4.73 12.94 -1.53
N ARG A 325 -5.12 13.22 -2.78
CA ARG A 325 -6.21 12.57 -3.48
C ARG A 325 -5.66 11.57 -4.50
N GLY A 326 -5.43 10.33 -4.06
CA GLY A 326 -4.71 9.33 -4.84
C GLY A 326 -3.26 9.20 -4.38
N LYS A 327 -2.35 8.95 -5.31
CA LYS A 327 -0.94 8.68 -5.06
C LYS A 327 -0.06 9.89 -5.28
N VAL A 328 1.01 9.99 -4.52
CA VAL A 328 2.11 10.94 -4.72
C VAL A 328 3.25 10.20 -5.39
N VAL A 329 3.78 10.76 -6.47
CA VAL A 329 4.79 10.12 -7.31
C VAL A 329 6.03 11.00 -7.39
N LEU A 330 7.19 10.35 -7.42
CA LEU A 330 8.50 10.95 -7.60
C LEU A 330 8.99 10.60 -9.01
N LYS A 331 9.24 11.61 -9.84
CA LYS A 331 9.91 11.45 -11.14
C LYS A 331 11.41 11.36 -10.92
N VAL A 332 12.00 10.21 -11.24
CA VAL A 332 13.44 9.98 -11.11
C VAL A 332 14.16 10.33 -12.40
N ARG A 333 13.48 10.11 -13.55
CA ARG A 333 13.90 10.50 -14.90
C ARG A 333 12.75 11.05 -15.72
#